data_45945d7199c525e6980594a39afb8dd7
#
_entry.id   45945d7199c525e6980594a39afb8dd7
#
_cell.length_a   1.000
_cell.length_b   1.000
_cell.length_c   1.000
_cell.angle_alpha   90.00
_cell.angle_beta   90.00
_cell.angle_gamma   90.00
#
_symmetry.space_group_name_H-M   'P 1'
#
loop_
_entity.id
_entity.type
_entity.pdbx_description
1 polymer ?
#
loop_
_entity_poly.entity_id
_entity_poly.type
_entity_poly.pdbx_seq_one_letter_code
_entity_poly.pdbx_strand_id
1 'polypeptide(L)'
;MSVLHDFLVFGLVGLVAQFIDGALGMAYGITASSFLLAAGVPPAHTSASVHIAKFFTTAASGAAHASYKNVDRRLLLTLAIAGAVGGAFGALVVTTVDAALIKPFIIGYLALMGVVILWRILRTTPQLNLPRQGVAPLGMLGGFLDAIGGGGWGPIVTTSLIGRGGEPRMIIGSVNAAEFFVTLAIGSALIATIVTGHWKDAGDILNNAAAIAGLIVGGLISAPIAGRFVSVVPRKVLGVAVGLLVLTLAGYQAAALTGLL
;
A
#
# COMPACT_ATOMS: atom_id res chain seq x y z
N MET A 1 13.66 10.14 -18.43
CA MET A 1 14.75 10.05 -17.43
C MET A 1 15.61 8.82 -17.78
N SER A 2 16.84 8.68 -17.27
CA SER A 2 17.64 7.47 -17.57
C SER A 2 17.15 6.29 -16.72
N VAL A 3 17.26 5.08 -17.22
CA VAL A 3 16.91 3.82 -16.52
C VAL A 3 17.57 3.77 -15.12
N LEU A 4 18.83 4.20 -15.02
CA LEU A 4 19.57 4.25 -13.76
C LEU A 4 18.98 5.29 -12.78
N HIS A 5 18.56 6.45 -13.27
CA HIS A 5 17.94 7.49 -12.45
C HIS A 5 16.63 6.96 -11.83
N ASP A 6 15.76 6.37 -12.64
CA ASP A 6 14.49 5.83 -12.16
C ASP A 6 14.69 4.69 -11.15
N PHE A 7 15.65 3.79 -11.42
CA PHE A 7 16.02 2.74 -10.47
C PHE A 7 16.49 3.30 -9.12
N LEU A 8 17.36 4.32 -9.12
CA LEU A 8 17.88 4.89 -7.87
C LEU A 8 16.82 5.67 -7.09
N VAL A 9 16.03 6.50 -7.78
CA VAL A 9 14.96 7.28 -7.14
C VAL A 9 13.93 6.35 -6.50
N PHE A 10 13.41 5.40 -7.28
CA PHE A 10 12.41 4.46 -6.75
C PHE A 10 13.03 3.44 -5.79
N GLY A 11 14.33 3.18 -5.87
CA GLY A 11 15.06 2.42 -4.85
C GLY A 11 15.06 3.12 -3.49
N LEU A 12 15.31 4.42 -3.48
CA LEU A 12 15.22 5.23 -2.27
C LEU A 12 13.77 5.31 -1.75
N VAL A 13 12.80 5.51 -2.65
CA VAL A 13 11.37 5.49 -2.29
C VAL A 13 11.00 4.16 -1.66
N GLY A 14 11.38 3.03 -2.27
CA GLY A 14 11.10 1.69 -1.76
C GLY A 14 11.74 1.44 -0.39
N LEU A 15 12.99 1.88 -0.20
CA LEU A 15 13.72 1.76 1.06
C LEU A 15 13.01 2.53 2.20
N VAL A 16 12.71 3.80 1.96
CA VAL A 16 12.06 4.66 2.96
C VAL A 16 10.63 4.19 3.23
N ALA A 17 9.86 3.89 2.17
CA ALA A 17 8.48 3.45 2.30
C ALA A 17 8.37 2.12 3.07
N GLN A 18 9.25 1.14 2.79
CA GLN A 18 9.25 -0.14 3.50
C GLN A 18 9.75 -0.02 4.94
N PHE A 19 10.71 0.87 5.20
CA PHE A 19 11.13 1.15 6.57
C PHE A 19 9.98 1.65 7.43
N ILE A 20 9.19 2.59 6.88
CA ILE A 20 8.03 3.14 7.55
C ILE A 20 6.92 2.09 7.67
N ASP A 21 6.69 1.30 6.62
CA ASP A 21 5.67 0.25 6.62
C ASP A 21 5.95 -0.83 7.66
N GLY A 22 7.19 -1.29 7.76
CA GLY A 22 7.59 -2.23 8.80
C GLY A 22 7.46 -1.66 10.22
N ALA A 23 7.50 -0.33 10.37
CA ALA A 23 7.34 0.36 11.65
C ALA A 23 5.88 0.60 12.04
N LEU A 24 5.04 0.96 11.09
CA LEU A 24 3.66 1.42 11.30
C LEU A 24 2.61 0.40 10.82
N GLY A 25 3.01 -0.58 10.01
CA GLY A 25 2.11 -1.50 9.31
C GLY A 25 1.26 -0.79 8.25
N MET A 26 1.77 0.29 7.70
CA MET A 26 1.09 1.09 6.68
C MET A 26 2.10 2.04 6.03
N ALA A 27 1.98 2.31 4.78
CA ALA A 27 2.63 3.38 4.06
C ALA A 27 3.38 2.96 2.80
N TYR A 28 3.83 1.72 2.65
CA TYR A 28 4.58 1.32 1.45
C TYR A 28 3.78 1.60 0.17
N GLY A 29 2.61 1.02 0.06
CA GLY A 29 1.78 1.16 -1.14
C GLY A 29 1.40 2.61 -1.42
N ILE A 30 0.88 3.32 -0.41
CA ILE A 30 0.43 4.72 -0.59
C ILE A 30 1.58 5.66 -0.97
N THR A 31 2.78 5.46 -0.40
CA THR A 31 3.96 6.25 -0.75
C THR A 31 4.44 5.95 -2.16
N ALA A 32 4.63 4.66 -2.50
CA ALA A 32 5.06 4.24 -3.82
C ALA A 32 4.08 4.68 -4.92
N SER A 33 2.77 4.51 -4.70
CA SER A 33 1.74 4.96 -5.64
C SER A 33 1.74 6.47 -5.82
N SER A 34 1.88 7.23 -4.74
CA SER A 34 1.91 8.70 -4.82
C SER A 34 3.09 9.19 -5.67
N PHE A 35 4.27 8.58 -5.54
CA PHE A 35 5.43 8.92 -6.36
C PHE A 35 5.25 8.51 -7.82
N LEU A 36 4.76 7.29 -8.11
CA LEU A 36 4.52 6.82 -9.48
C LEU A 36 3.48 7.68 -10.20
N LEU A 37 2.36 7.98 -9.53
CA LEU A 37 1.33 8.87 -10.08
C LEU A 37 1.85 10.30 -10.30
N ALA A 38 2.68 10.83 -9.39
CA ALA A 38 3.31 12.14 -9.54
C ALA A 38 4.34 12.16 -10.69
N ALA A 39 4.98 11.03 -10.97
CA ALA A 39 5.84 10.83 -12.15
C ALA A 39 5.05 10.65 -13.46
N GLY A 40 3.72 10.71 -13.42
CA GLY A 40 2.85 10.61 -14.60
C GLY A 40 2.46 9.17 -15.00
N VAL A 41 2.83 8.16 -14.20
CA VAL A 41 2.44 6.77 -14.47
C VAL A 41 0.91 6.61 -14.35
N PRO A 42 0.24 6.00 -15.34
CA PRO A 42 -1.21 5.80 -15.29
C PRO A 42 -1.66 4.95 -14.10
N PRO A 43 -2.90 5.11 -13.59
CA PRO A 43 -3.39 4.41 -12.40
C PRO A 43 -3.24 2.89 -12.42
N ALA A 44 -3.65 2.23 -13.51
CA ALA A 44 -3.54 0.77 -13.62
C ALA A 44 -2.08 0.30 -13.60
N HIS A 45 -1.18 1.01 -14.29
CA HIS A 45 0.26 0.72 -14.28
C HIS A 45 0.89 1.00 -12.92
N THR A 46 0.46 2.08 -12.25
CA THR A 46 0.87 2.38 -10.88
C THR A 46 0.48 1.25 -9.94
N SER A 47 -0.78 0.83 -9.95
CA SER A 47 -1.26 -0.28 -9.14
C SER A 47 -0.47 -1.57 -9.42
N ALA A 48 -0.30 -1.94 -10.68
CA ALA A 48 0.45 -3.14 -11.05
C ALA A 48 1.91 -3.07 -10.59
N SER A 49 2.59 -1.94 -10.82
CA SER A 49 3.99 -1.73 -10.41
C SER A 49 4.18 -1.87 -8.91
N VAL A 50 3.28 -1.24 -8.14
CA VAL A 50 3.31 -1.31 -6.68
C VAL A 50 3.03 -2.73 -6.19
N HIS A 51 2.04 -3.44 -6.77
CA HIS A 51 1.71 -4.80 -6.34
C HIS A 51 2.79 -5.81 -6.73
N ILE A 52 3.49 -5.62 -7.84
CA ILE A 52 4.68 -6.41 -8.16
C ILE A 52 5.75 -6.21 -7.07
N ALA A 53 6.03 -4.98 -6.69
CA ALA A 53 7.01 -4.71 -5.64
C ALA A 53 6.55 -5.22 -4.26
N LYS A 54 5.28 -5.01 -3.91
CA LYS A 54 4.66 -5.50 -2.66
C LYS A 54 4.69 -7.01 -2.54
N PHE A 55 4.58 -7.76 -3.63
CA PHE A 55 4.68 -9.22 -3.58
C PHE A 55 5.97 -9.67 -2.88
N PHE A 56 7.09 -9.07 -3.23
CA PHE A 56 8.39 -9.40 -2.62
C PHE A 56 8.53 -8.83 -1.21
N THR A 57 8.15 -7.58 -1.02
CA THR A 57 8.35 -6.87 0.26
C THR A 57 7.40 -7.37 1.34
N THR A 58 6.15 -7.70 1.02
CA THR A 58 5.18 -8.26 1.98
C THR A 58 5.48 -9.72 2.30
N ALA A 59 6.03 -10.50 1.34
CA ALA A 59 6.55 -11.84 1.62
C ALA A 59 7.65 -11.79 2.68
N ALA A 60 8.63 -10.90 2.50
CA ALA A 60 9.73 -10.72 3.46
C ALA A 60 9.22 -10.21 4.83
N SER A 61 8.35 -9.19 4.84
CA SER A 61 7.76 -8.62 6.05
C SER A 61 6.88 -9.64 6.79
N GLY A 62 5.99 -10.32 6.07
CA GLY A 62 5.11 -11.36 6.63
C GLY A 62 5.89 -12.52 7.25
N ALA A 63 6.95 -13.00 6.58
CA ALA A 63 7.84 -14.02 7.10
C ALA A 63 8.57 -13.55 8.37
N ALA A 64 9.06 -12.31 8.39
CA ALA A 64 9.69 -11.72 9.58
C ALA A 64 8.70 -11.66 10.76
N HIS A 65 7.49 -11.15 10.55
CA HIS A 65 6.46 -11.10 11.59
C HIS A 65 6.02 -12.48 12.08
N ALA A 66 5.94 -13.47 11.19
CA ALA A 66 5.62 -14.85 11.56
C ALA A 66 6.74 -15.45 12.44
N SER A 67 8.03 -15.21 12.12
CA SER A 67 9.16 -15.68 12.92
C SER A 67 9.19 -15.07 14.32
N TYR A 68 8.74 -13.83 14.47
CA TYR A 68 8.61 -13.14 15.76
C TYR A 68 7.32 -13.47 16.51
N LYS A 69 6.49 -14.41 16.00
CA LYS A 69 5.20 -14.80 16.61
C LYS A 69 4.22 -13.63 16.78
N ASN A 70 4.23 -12.70 15.84
CA ASN A 70 3.39 -11.50 15.82
C ASN A 70 2.13 -11.67 14.98
N VAL A 71 1.74 -12.90 14.63
CA VAL A 71 0.65 -13.17 13.70
C VAL A 71 -0.48 -13.93 14.41
N ASP A 72 -1.67 -13.32 14.47
CA ASP A 72 -2.91 -14.00 14.79
C ASP A 72 -3.43 -14.69 13.52
N ARG A 73 -3.38 -16.02 13.49
CA ARG A 73 -3.77 -16.84 12.32
C ARG A 73 -5.22 -16.62 11.91
N ARG A 74 -6.11 -16.40 12.86
CA ARG A 74 -7.53 -16.21 12.58
C ARG A 74 -7.78 -14.84 11.94
N LEU A 75 -7.14 -13.81 12.45
CA LEU A 75 -7.19 -12.47 11.88
C LEU A 75 -6.59 -12.48 10.48
N LEU A 76 -5.41 -13.09 10.31
CA LEU A 76 -4.74 -13.26 9.00
C LEU A 76 -5.68 -13.90 7.98
N LEU A 77 -6.25 -15.07 8.28
CA LEU A 77 -7.11 -15.79 7.34
C LEU A 77 -8.36 -14.98 6.96
N THR A 78 -9.01 -14.34 7.94
CA THR A 78 -10.19 -13.51 7.67
C THR A 78 -9.85 -12.35 6.75
N LEU A 79 -8.76 -11.65 7.02
CA LEU A 79 -8.29 -10.51 6.23
C LEU A 79 -7.81 -10.94 4.84
N ALA A 80 -7.03 -12.04 4.76
CA ALA A 80 -6.49 -12.54 3.49
C ALA A 80 -7.62 -12.94 2.53
N ILE A 81 -8.61 -13.69 2.98
CA ILE A 81 -9.72 -14.13 2.13
C ILE A 81 -10.59 -12.93 1.71
N ALA A 82 -11.02 -12.12 2.66
CA ALA A 82 -11.88 -10.96 2.36
C ALA A 82 -11.15 -9.92 1.51
N GLY A 83 -9.88 -9.65 1.84
CA GLY A 83 -9.03 -8.72 1.10
C GLY A 83 -8.71 -9.21 -0.32
N ALA A 84 -8.48 -10.51 -0.50
CA ALA A 84 -8.28 -11.11 -1.83
C ALA A 84 -9.51 -10.92 -2.73
N VAL A 85 -10.71 -11.13 -2.21
CA VAL A 85 -11.95 -10.92 -2.97
C VAL A 85 -12.11 -9.44 -3.34
N GLY A 86 -11.95 -8.54 -2.36
CA GLY A 86 -12.02 -7.10 -2.62
C GLY A 86 -10.94 -6.62 -3.59
N GLY A 87 -9.70 -7.10 -3.40
CA GLY A 87 -8.55 -6.76 -4.23
C GLY A 87 -8.70 -7.23 -5.68
N ALA A 88 -9.15 -8.46 -5.90
CA ALA A 88 -9.43 -8.96 -7.25
C ALA A 88 -10.49 -8.12 -7.98
N PHE A 89 -11.56 -7.73 -7.27
CA PHE A 89 -12.58 -6.85 -7.85
C PHE A 89 -12.04 -5.44 -8.12
N GLY A 90 -11.23 -4.87 -7.23
CA GLY A 90 -10.58 -3.58 -7.45
C GLY A 90 -9.60 -3.59 -8.64
N ALA A 91 -8.89 -4.69 -8.86
CA ALA A 91 -8.01 -4.88 -10.02
C ALA A 91 -8.80 -4.85 -11.35
N LEU A 92 -9.97 -5.47 -11.39
CA LEU A 92 -10.88 -5.38 -12.54
C LEU A 92 -11.30 -3.93 -12.79
N VAL A 93 -11.69 -3.21 -11.74
CA VAL A 93 -12.14 -1.81 -11.86
C VAL A 93 -11.03 -0.91 -12.40
N VAL A 94 -9.82 -0.98 -11.83
CA VAL A 94 -8.72 -0.08 -12.23
C VAL A 94 -8.22 -0.32 -13.66
N THR A 95 -8.40 -1.53 -14.18
CA THR A 95 -7.97 -1.89 -15.54
C THR A 95 -9.05 -1.68 -16.61
N THR A 96 -10.32 -1.59 -16.21
CA THR A 96 -11.45 -1.43 -17.15
C THR A 96 -12.01 -0.03 -17.19
N VAL A 97 -11.85 0.75 -16.12
CA VAL A 97 -12.32 2.14 -16.06
C VAL A 97 -11.28 3.07 -16.68
N ASP A 98 -11.75 4.05 -17.47
CA ASP A 98 -10.87 5.03 -18.08
C ASP A 98 -10.02 5.77 -17.03
N ALA A 99 -8.72 5.88 -17.32
CA ALA A 99 -7.75 6.51 -16.42
C ALA A 99 -8.10 7.97 -16.09
N ALA A 100 -8.72 8.70 -17.04
CA ALA A 100 -9.13 10.09 -16.83
C ALA A 100 -10.27 10.19 -15.82
N LEU A 101 -11.15 9.17 -15.75
CA LEU A 101 -12.25 9.13 -14.78
C LEU A 101 -11.78 8.67 -13.40
N ILE A 102 -10.88 7.68 -13.34
CA ILE A 102 -10.48 7.08 -12.06
C ILE A 102 -9.39 7.88 -11.34
N LYS A 103 -8.52 8.59 -12.06
CA LYS A 103 -7.38 9.35 -11.50
C LYS A 103 -7.80 10.39 -10.45
N PRO A 104 -8.85 11.23 -10.66
CA PRO A 104 -9.31 12.19 -9.65
C PRO A 104 -9.75 11.50 -8.34
N PHE A 105 -10.43 10.34 -8.46
CA PHE A 105 -10.84 9.56 -7.28
C PHE A 105 -9.64 9.02 -6.50
N ILE A 106 -8.61 8.53 -7.20
CA ILE A 106 -7.38 8.05 -6.57
C ILE A 106 -6.66 9.19 -5.85
N ILE A 107 -6.53 10.35 -6.48
CA ILE A 107 -5.90 11.53 -5.87
C ILE A 107 -6.67 11.95 -4.60
N GLY A 108 -8.00 12.06 -4.69
CA GLY A 108 -8.86 12.38 -3.56
C GLY A 108 -8.75 11.33 -2.44
N TYR A 109 -8.71 10.05 -2.81
CA TYR A 109 -8.50 8.95 -1.88
C TYR A 109 -7.13 9.03 -1.19
N LEU A 110 -6.04 9.28 -1.92
CA LEU A 110 -4.69 9.43 -1.36
C LEU A 110 -4.63 10.63 -0.40
N ALA A 111 -5.23 11.76 -0.77
CA ALA A 111 -5.33 12.92 0.11
C ALA A 111 -6.09 12.57 1.40
N LEU A 112 -7.23 11.89 1.29
CA LEU A 112 -8.00 11.43 2.45
C LEU A 112 -7.16 10.50 3.34
N MET A 113 -6.41 9.58 2.77
CA MET A 113 -5.53 8.68 3.53
C MET A 113 -4.40 9.45 4.23
N GLY A 114 -3.80 10.45 3.58
CA GLY A 114 -2.85 11.35 4.22
C GLY A 114 -3.43 12.04 5.46
N VAL A 115 -4.66 12.57 5.35
CA VAL A 115 -5.39 13.15 6.49
C VAL A 115 -5.67 12.11 7.58
N VAL A 116 -6.13 10.91 7.19
CA VAL A 116 -6.42 9.81 8.13
C VAL A 116 -5.17 9.40 8.89
N ILE A 117 -4.02 9.27 8.22
CA ILE A 117 -2.74 8.95 8.85
C ILE A 117 -2.38 10.02 9.89
N LEU A 118 -2.41 11.31 9.51
CA LEU A 118 -2.12 12.42 10.42
C LEU A 118 -3.06 12.44 11.61
N TRP A 119 -4.35 12.35 11.35
CA TRP A 119 -5.36 12.37 12.41
C TRP A 119 -5.18 11.22 13.42
N ARG A 120 -4.89 10.00 12.92
CA ARG A 120 -4.69 8.82 13.77
C ARG A 120 -3.41 8.88 14.57
N ILE A 121 -2.31 9.32 13.95
CA ILE A 121 -1.00 9.36 14.63
C ILE A 121 -0.93 10.45 15.71
N LEU A 122 -1.78 11.49 15.60
CA LEU A 122 -1.87 12.57 16.55
C LEU A 122 -2.84 12.30 17.72
N ARG A 123 -3.73 11.30 17.56
CA ARG A 123 -4.67 10.89 18.61
C ARG A 123 -4.18 9.68 19.38
N THR A 124 -4.29 9.74 20.70
CA THR A 124 -4.18 8.57 21.59
C THR A 124 -5.50 7.82 21.58
N THR A 125 -5.50 6.57 21.11
CA THR A 125 -6.69 5.70 21.15
C THR A 125 -6.65 4.81 22.38
N PRO A 126 -7.75 4.75 23.17
CA PRO A 126 -7.85 3.80 24.28
C PRO A 126 -7.78 2.35 23.76
N GLN A 127 -7.13 1.48 24.51
CA GLN A 127 -7.16 0.04 24.22
C GLN A 127 -8.55 -0.50 24.60
N LEU A 128 -9.34 -0.84 23.59
CA LEU A 128 -10.62 -1.52 23.72
C LEU A 128 -10.44 -2.93 23.16
N ASN A 129 -11.21 -3.90 23.71
CA ASN A 129 -11.21 -5.25 23.13
C ASN A 129 -11.74 -5.20 21.70
N LEU A 130 -10.96 -5.75 20.75
CA LEU A 130 -11.29 -5.81 19.33
C LEU A 130 -12.63 -6.56 19.11
N PRO A 131 -13.71 -5.89 18.70
CA PRO A 131 -14.87 -6.58 18.21
C PRO A 131 -14.51 -7.28 16.89
N ARG A 132 -14.64 -8.60 16.83
CA ARG A 132 -14.38 -9.39 15.61
C ARG A 132 -15.38 -9.10 14.49
N GLN A 133 -16.52 -8.51 14.85
CA GLN A 133 -17.53 -8.07 13.90
C GLN A 133 -16.96 -6.95 13.01
N GLY A 134 -17.13 -7.11 11.69
CA GLY A 134 -16.68 -6.10 10.71
C GLY A 134 -15.23 -6.25 10.23
N VAL A 135 -14.47 -7.29 10.63
CA VAL A 135 -13.12 -7.53 10.11
C VAL A 135 -13.14 -7.93 8.63
N ALA A 136 -14.06 -8.82 8.23
CA ALA A 136 -14.15 -9.25 6.83
C ALA A 136 -14.60 -8.12 5.89
N PRO A 137 -15.66 -7.33 6.15
CA PRO A 137 -15.99 -6.15 5.35
C PRO A 137 -14.86 -5.13 5.29
N LEU A 138 -14.14 -4.94 6.40
CA LEU A 138 -12.96 -4.04 6.43
C LEU A 138 -11.84 -4.55 5.53
N GLY A 139 -11.55 -5.87 5.56
CA GLY A 139 -10.58 -6.50 4.68
C GLY A 139 -10.98 -6.38 3.21
N MET A 140 -12.26 -6.62 2.88
CA MET A 140 -12.76 -6.48 1.51
C MET A 140 -12.62 -5.04 0.99
N LEU A 141 -13.02 -4.04 1.79
CA LEU A 141 -12.87 -2.63 1.44
C LEU A 141 -11.40 -2.25 1.31
N GLY A 142 -10.56 -2.69 2.27
CA GLY A 142 -9.12 -2.43 2.23
C GLY A 142 -8.45 -3.00 0.99
N GLY A 143 -8.73 -4.25 0.63
CA GLY A 143 -8.21 -4.89 -0.57
C GLY A 143 -8.69 -4.20 -1.87
N PHE A 144 -9.97 -3.83 -1.93
CA PHE A 144 -10.53 -3.11 -3.06
C PHE A 144 -9.83 -1.76 -3.30
N LEU A 145 -9.70 -0.95 -2.26
CA LEU A 145 -9.05 0.36 -2.35
C LEU A 145 -7.53 0.25 -2.54
N ASP A 146 -6.91 -0.82 -2.02
CA ASP A 146 -5.50 -1.13 -2.27
C ASP A 146 -5.24 -1.42 -3.75
N ALA A 147 -6.09 -2.21 -4.39
CA ALA A 147 -5.97 -2.52 -5.80
C ALA A 147 -6.17 -1.29 -6.70
N ILE A 148 -7.11 -0.41 -6.37
CA ILE A 148 -7.40 0.80 -7.17
C ILE A 148 -6.29 1.84 -6.99
N GLY A 149 -5.91 2.13 -5.75
CA GLY A 149 -4.97 3.20 -5.41
C GLY A 149 -3.52 2.74 -5.26
N GLY A 150 -3.26 1.43 -5.32
CA GLY A 150 -1.94 0.84 -5.07
C GLY A 150 -1.48 0.94 -3.60
N GLY A 151 -2.33 1.40 -2.67
CA GLY A 151 -1.90 1.64 -1.29
C GLY A 151 -3.02 1.89 -0.28
N GLY A 152 -4.06 1.06 -0.27
CA GLY A 152 -5.18 1.20 0.67
C GLY A 152 -5.15 0.30 1.88
N TRP A 153 -4.47 -0.82 1.79
CA TRP A 153 -4.51 -1.87 2.78
C TRP A 153 -4.11 -1.41 4.17
N GLY A 154 -2.87 -0.97 4.36
CA GLY A 154 -2.35 -0.55 5.65
C GLY A 154 -3.13 0.61 6.29
N PRO A 155 -3.29 1.76 5.63
CA PRO A 155 -4.02 2.90 6.17
C PRO A 155 -5.46 2.59 6.58
N ILE A 156 -6.16 1.71 5.86
CA ILE A 156 -7.54 1.36 6.19
C ILE A 156 -7.58 0.25 7.24
N VAL A 157 -6.93 -0.89 6.96
CA VAL A 157 -7.08 -2.08 7.79
C VAL A 157 -6.31 -1.92 9.11
N THR A 158 -5.01 -1.61 9.04
CA THR A 158 -4.16 -1.46 10.24
C THR A 158 -4.69 -0.37 11.16
N THR A 159 -4.96 0.82 10.62
CA THR A 159 -5.42 1.94 11.46
C THR A 159 -6.76 1.65 12.10
N SER A 160 -7.69 1.02 11.36
CA SER A 160 -9.02 0.72 11.87
C SER A 160 -8.99 -0.34 12.97
N LEU A 161 -8.16 -1.38 12.82
CA LEU A 161 -8.02 -2.44 13.81
C LEU A 161 -7.31 -1.95 15.08
N ILE A 162 -6.25 -1.16 14.95
CA ILE A 162 -5.57 -0.51 16.08
C ILE A 162 -6.53 0.48 16.76
N GLY A 163 -7.29 1.26 15.98
CA GLY A 163 -8.25 2.22 16.51
C GLY A 163 -9.44 1.57 17.25
N ARG A 164 -9.70 0.28 17.01
CA ARG A 164 -10.69 -0.50 17.76
C ARG A 164 -10.11 -1.20 19.00
N GLY A 165 -8.83 -0.92 19.34
CA GLY A 165 -8.18 -1.42 20.55
C GLY A 165 -7.39 -2.72 20.37
N GLY A 166 -7.09 -3.13 19.15
CA GLY A 166 -6.20 -4.25 18.91
C GLY A 166 -4.76 -3.97 19.35
N GLU A 167 -4.09 -5.01 19.85
CA GLU A 167 -2.68 -4.91 20.18
C GLU A 167 -1.86 -4.58 18.92
N PRO A 168 -1.16 -3.43 18.86
CA PRO A 168 -0.51 -2.96 17.65
C PRO A 168 0.45 -3.98 17.04
N ARG A 169 1.23 -4.68 17.85
CA ARG A 169 2.20 -5.70 17.41
C ARG A 169 1.51 -6.85 16.66
N MET A 170 0.44 -7.41 17.23
CA MET A 170 -0.32 -8.50 16.64
C MET A 170 -1.11 -8.06 15.41
N ILE A 171 -1.66 -6.84 15.45
CA ILE A 171 -2.38 -6.27 14.30
C ILE A 171 -1.43 -6.05 13.13
N ILE A 172 -0.31 -5.34 13.34
CA ILE A 172 0.66 -5.03 12.28
C ILE A 172 1.17 -6.33 11.65
N GLY A 173 1.57 -7.32 12.47
CA GLY A 173 2.06 -8.58 11.96
C GLY A 173 1.02 -9.38 11.17
N SER A 174 -0.22 -9.45 11.66
CA SER A 174 -1.30 -10.18 10.98
C SER A 174 -1.73 -9.49 9.69
N VAL A 175 -1.79 -8.15 9.68
CA VAL A 175 -2.16 -7.35 8.49
C VAL A 175 -1.09 -7.46 7.42
N ASN A 176 0.21 -7.34 7.77
CA ASN A 176 1.31 -7.50 6.81
C ASN A 176 1.38 -8.93 6.25
N ALA A 177 1.16 -9.95 7.09
CA ALA A 177 1.12 -11.33 6.59
C ALA A 177 -0.11 -11.59 5.68
N ALA A 178 -1.27 -10.98 5.98
CA ALA A 178 -2.45 -11.06 5.13
C ALA A 178 -2.25 -10.31 3.81
N GLU A 179 -1.54 -9.20 3.82
CA GLU A 179 -1.27 -8.35 2.65
C GLU A 179 -0.53 -9.12 1.54
N PHE A 180 0.34 -10.05 1.89
CA PHE A 180 0.97 -10.92 0.90
C PHE A 180 -0.07 -11.68 0.05
N PHE A 181 -1.07 -12.29 0.69
CA PHE A 181 -2.12 -13.03 -0.02
C PHE A 181 -3.04 -12.11 -0.81
N VAL A 182 -3.33 -10.93 -0.29
CA VAL A 182 -4.12 -9.90 -0.99
C VAL A 182 -3.37 -9.40 -2.22
N THR A 183 -2.09 -9.11 -2.09
CA THR A 183 -1.21 -8.69 -3.20
C THR A 183 -1.10 -9.78 -4.27
N LEU A 184 -0.98 -11.04 -3.86
CA LEU A 184 -0.99 -12.18 -4.77
C LEU A 184 -2.30 -12.27 -5.56
N ALA A 185 -3.44 -12.09 -4.89
CA ALA A 185 -4.75 -12.11 -5.53
C ALA A 185 -4.93 -10.92 -6.51
N ILE A 186 -4.52 -9.72 -6.11
CA ILE A 186 -4.54 -8.53 -6.97
C ILE A 186 -3.66 -8.75 -8.21
N GLY A 187 -2.41 -9.20 -8.01
CA GLY A 187 -1.48 -9.49 -9.11
C GLY A 187 -2.03 -10.55 -10.07
N SER A 188 -2.62 -11.63 -9.53
CA SER A 188 -3.27 -12.66 -10.34
C SER A 188 -4.46 -12.12 -11.14
N ALA A 189 -5.28 -11.25 -10.54
CA ALA A 189 -6.40 -10.61 -11.21
C ALA A 189 -5.91 -9.64 -12.31
N LEU A 190 -4.86 -8.86 -12.06
CA LEU A 190 -4.25 -7.99 -13.08
C LEU A 190 -3.71 -8.81 -14.26
N ILE A 191 -3.04 -9.94 -14.02
CA ILE A 191 -2.60 -10.86 -15.08
C ILE A 191 -3.81 -11.40 -15.85
N ALA A 192 -4.88 -11.79 -15.17
CA ALA A 192 -6.10 -12.25 -15.81
C ALA A 192 -6.70 -11.19 -16.74
N THR A 193 -6.70 -9.90 -16.36
CA THR A 193 -7.19 -8.81 -17.23
C THR A 193 -6.33 -8.62 -18.47
N ILE A 194 -5.03 -8.87 -18.38
CA ILE A 194 -4.11 -8.89 -19.55
C ILE A 194 -4.47 -10.05 -20.50
N VAL A 195 -4.52 -11.26 -19.95
CA VAL A 195 -4.77 -12.48 -20.74
C VAL A 195 -6.13 -12.46 -21.42
N THR A 196 -7.13 -11.90 -20.77
CA THR A 196 -8.49 -11.78 -21.32
C THR A 196 -8.70 -10.55 -22.21
N GLY A 197 -7.68 -9.72 -22.41
CA GLY A 197 -7.73 -8.53 -23.25
C GLY A 197 -8.55 -7.35 -22.67
N HIS A 198 -8.92 -7.42 -21.40
CA HIS A 198 -9.63 -6.32 -20.74
C HIS A 198 -8.71 -5.11 -20.45
N TRP A 199 -7.42 -5.36 -20.26
CA TRP A 199 -6.43 -4.30 -20.11
C TRP A 199 -5.59 -4.16 -21.38
N LYS A 200 -5.99 -3.24 -22.28
CA LYS A 200 -5.40 -3.09 -23.62
C LYS A 200 -3.98 -2.52 -23.59
N ASP A 201 -3.69 -1.62 -22.67
CA ASP A 201 -2.41 -0.89 -22.60
C ASP A 201 -1.40 -1.55 -21.64
N ALA A 202 -1.62 -2.82 -21.27
CA ALA A 202 -0.78 -3.52 -20.30
C ALA A 202 0.70 -3.64 -20.72
N GLY A 203 1.00 -3.62 -22.02
CA GLY A 203 2.38 -3.72 -22.54
C GLY A 203 3.30 -2.61 -22.02
N ASP A 204 2.75 -1.45 -21.71
CA ASP A 204 3.50 -0.28 -21.23
C ASP A 204 4.02 -0.42 -19.79
N ILE A 205 3.62 -1.46 -19.06
CA ILE A 205 4.14 -1.72 -17.70
C ILE A 205 5.66 -1.93 -17.70
N LEU A 206 6.22 -2.46 -18.79
CA LEU A 206 7.66 -2.66 -18.94
C LEU A 206 8.44 -1.35 -18.97
N ASN A 207 7.81 -0.24 -19.35
CA ASN A 207 8.41 1.09 -19.28
C ASN A 207 8.73 1.50 -17.82
N ASN A 208 8.05 0.89 -16.84
CA ASN A 208 8.27 1.11 -15.42
C ASN A 208 9.21 0.08 -14.78
N ALA A 209 9.84 -0.81 -15.55
CA ALA A 209 10.64 -1.92 -15.00
C ALA A 209 11.77 -1.44 -14.08
N ALA A 210 12.43 -0.33 -14.41
CA ALA A 210 13.49 0.25 -13.57
C ALA A 210 12.94 0.75 -12.22
N ALA A 211 11.79 1.43 -12.23
CA ALA A 211 11.12 1.90 -11.03
C ALA A 211 10.65 0.71 -10.16
N ILE A 212 10.07 -0.32 -10.78
CA ILE A 212 9.64 -1.56 -10.09
C ILE A 212 10.84 -2.24 -9.44
N ALA A 213 11.93 -2.43 -10.19
CA ALA A 213 13.15 -3.05 -9.67
C ALA A 213 13.74 -2.24 -8.51
N GLY A 214 13.77 -0.91 -8.62
CA GLY A 214 14.17 -0.01 -7.55
C GLY A 214 13.31 -0.20 -6.29
N LEU A 215 11.99 -0.14 -6.43
CA LEU A 215 11.04 -0.36 -5.32
C LEU A 215 11.27 -1.71 -4.63
N ILE A 216 11.49 -2.79 -5.40
CA ILE A 216 11.76 -4.13 -4.87
C ILE A 216 13.07 -4.12 -4.07
N VAL A 217 14.16 -3.68 -4.69
CA VAL A 217 15.51 -3.72 -4.07
C VAL A 217 15.55 -2.86 -2.81
N GLY A 218 15.06 -1.62 -2.89
CA GLY A 218 15.00 -0.74 -1.72
C GLY A 218 14.13 -1.32 -0.60
N GLY A 219 12.97 -1.86 -0.95
CA GLY A 219 12.06 -2.48 -0.01
C GLY A 219 12.65 -3.73 0.65
N LEU A 220 13.29 -4.63 -0.10
CA LEU A 220 13.90 -5.84 0.44
C LEU A 220 15.10 -5.53 1.37
N ILE A 221 15.88 -4.50 1.07
CA ILE A 221 16.97 -4.04 1.95
C ILE A 221 16.39 -3.55 3.27
N SER A 222 15.28 -2.82 3.23
CA SER A 222 14.67 -2.20 4.39
C SER A 222 13.84 -3.16 5.25
N ALA A 223 13.18 -4.15 4.66
CA ALA A 223 12.26 -5.05 5.35
C ALA A 223 12.84 -5.74 6.61
N PRO A 224 14.04 -6.33 6.61
CA PRO A 224 14.62 -6.94 7.80
C PRO A 224 15.10 -5.90 8.83
N ILE A 225 15.43 -4.69 8.37
CA ILE A 225 15.96 -3.61 9.19
C ILE A 225 14.85 -2.93 9.98
N ALA A 226 13.70 -2.72 9.34
CA ALA A 226 12.56 -2.01 9.91
C ALA A 226 12.10 -2.60 11.24
N GLY A 227 12.05 -3.92 11.37
CA GLY A 227 11.65 -4.61 12.60
C GLY A 227 12.56 -4.33 13.82
N ARG A 228 13.84 -4.01 13.59
CA ARG A 228 14.79 -3.67 14.65
C ARG A 228 14.77 -2.19 15.04
N PHE A 229 14.58 -1.31 14.06
CA PHE A 229 14.61 0.14 14.27
C PHE A 229 13.28 0.76 14.74
N VAL A 230 12.19 0.00 14.67
CA VAL A 230 10.85 0.42 15.18
C VAL A 230 10.89 0.84 16.65
N SER A 231 11.78 0.28 17.44
CA SER A 231 11.95 0.66 18.85
C SER A 231 12.68 2.00 19.06
N VAL A 232 13.42 2.48 18.06
CA VAL A 232 14.30 3.66 18.17
C VAL A 232 13.65 4.92 17.59
N VAL A 233 12.91 4.80 16.47
CA VAL A 233 12.28 5.97 15.83
C VAL A 233 10.85 6.16 16.35
N PRO A 234 10.50 7.36 16.87
CA PRO A 234 9.15 7.61 17.37
C PRO A 234 8.11 7.44 16.24
N ARG A 235 7.16 6.55 16.44
CA ARG A 235 6.05 6.29 15.48
C ARG A 235 5.34 7.56 15.04
N LYS A 236 5.22 8.54 15.95
CA LYS A 236 4.60 9.83 15.69
C LYS A 236 5.35 10.61 14.60
N VAL A 237 6.68 10.63 14.65
CA VAL A 237 7.51 11.34 13.66
C VAL A 237 7.35 10.70 12.28
N LEU A 238 7.45 9.36 12.20
CA LEU A 238 7.27 8.63 10.95
C LEU A 238 5.86 8.84 10.35
N GLY A 239 4.82 8.71 11.16
CA GLY A 239 3.45 8.88 10.69
C GLY A 239 3.15 10.31 10.23
N VAL A 240 3.67 11.32 10.92
CA VAL A 240 3.54 12.72 10.50
C VAL A 240 4.27 12.96 9.18
N ALA A 241 5.51 12.47 9.05
CA ALA A 241 6.29 12.62 7.82
C ALA A 241 5.58 12.00 6.60
N VAL A 242 5.04 10.78 6.75
CA VAL A 242 4.28 10.10 5.68
C VAL A 242 3.00 10.85 5.35
N GLY A 243 2.22 11.20 6.36
CA GLY A 243 0.96 11.91 6.13
C GLY A 243 1.16 13.23 5.38
N LEU A 244 2.17 14.01 5.76
CA LEU A 244 2.54 15.25 5.07
C LEU A 244 3.04 14.97 3.65
N LEU A 245 3.91 13.98 3.45
CA LEU A 245 4.42 13.61 2.14
C LEU A 245 3.28 13.25 1.19
N VAL A 246 2.38 12.37 1.62
CA VAL A 246 1.23 11.94 0.81
C VAL A 246 0.32 13.11 0.47
N LEU A 247 0.04 14.00 1.42
CA LEU A 247 -0.76 15.21 1.17
C LEU A 247 -0.09 16.16 0.17
N THR A 248 1.23 16.35 0.29
CA THR A 248 2.00 17.19 -0.64
C THR A 248 1.94 16.62 -2.06
N LEU A 249 2.18 15.31 -2.21
CA LEU A 249 2.11 14.65 -3.52
C LEU A 249 0.69 14.63 -4.09
N ALA A 250 -0.33 14.42 -3.28
CA ALA A 250 -1.72 14.50 -3.71
C ALA A 250 -2.10 15.93 -4.14
N GLY A 251 -1.65 16.94 -3.41
CA GLY A 251 -1.82 18.36 -3.78
C GLY A 251 -1.13 18.70 -5.10
N TYR A 252 0.10 18.25 -5.30
CA TYR A 252 0.83 18.40 -6.57
C TYR A 252 0.05 17.77 -7.74
N GLN A 253 -0.42 16.52 -7.57
CA GLN A 253 -1.20 15.83 -8.59
C GLN A 253 -2.54 16.52 -8.89
N ALA A 254 -3.21 17.04 -7.85
CA ALA A 254 -4.46 17.80 -8.02
C ALA A 254 -4.22 19.10 -8.79
N ALA A 255 -3.15 19.84 -8.48
CA ALA A 255 -2.76 21.04 -9.21
C ALA A 255 -2.41 20.74 -10.67
N ALA A 256 -1.67 19.68 -10.94
CA ALA A 256 -1.38 19.23 -12.31
C ALA A 256 -2.65 18.80 -13.07
N LEU A 257 -3.62 18.19 -12.39
CA LEU A 257 -4.89 17.77 -13.00
C LEU A 257 -5.76 18.97 -13.40
N THR A 258 -5.70 20.06 -12.63
CA THR A 258 -6.47 21.29 -12.87
C THR A 258 -5.78 22.30 -13.79
N GLY A 259 -4.56 21.98 -14.27
CA GLY A 259 -3.78 22.85 -15.15
C GLY A 259 -3.17 24.07 -14.45
N LEU A 260 -2.99 23.98 -13.11
CA LEU A 260 -2.32 25.03 -12.33
C LEU A 260 -0.78 24.87 -12.33
N LEU A 261 -0.28 23.75 -12.85
CA LEU A 261 1.15 23.41 -12.99
C LEU A 261 1.44 22.99 -14.43
#